data_10a4a49ffeb362c53f8dfec6a6a4ae1e
#
_entry.id   10a4a49ffeb362c53f8dfec6a6a4ae1e
#
_cell.length_a   1.000
_cell.length_b   1.000
_cell.length_c   1.000
_cell.angle_alpha   90.00
_cell.angle_beta   90.00
_cell.angle_gamma   90.00
#
_symmetry.space_group_name_H-M   'P 1'
#
loop_
_entity.id
_entity.type
_entity.pdbx_description
1 polymer ?
#
loop_
_entity_poly.entity_id
_entity_poly.type
_entity_poly.pdbx_seq_one_letter_code
_entity_poly.pdbx_strand_id
1 'polypeptide(L)'
;IADEWKKWWEAAKRELKKDGHFQVPLKKTDPIIYQAKEVALQDRLLEEFRAVKGLKARIVAAGELHKNAADLGDKQSAAREIITALNVEIATHQRTQPAVALEAIFIRDDIRTVAGLPATEGELTDAAIWSQDVKLAQILELMPAAKHRRTLDSFKATKPERWPEIVRNTLNAVSARVCRECAQLLIQEGRIDVLKEALARLISQHQASSELLL
;
A
#
# COMPACT_ATOMS: atom_id res chain seq x y z
N ILE A 1 -27.79 -12.40 -6.58
CA ILE A 1 -27.70 -11.96 -8.00
C ILE A 1 -26.62 -10.85 -8.14
N ALA A 2 -26.66 -9.78 -7.37
CA ALA A 2 -25.71 -8.66 -7.50
C ALA A 2 -24.25 -9.07 -7.19
N ASP A 3 -24.03 -9.89 -6.17
CA ASP A 3 -22.68 -10.36 -5.78
C ASP A 3 -22.11 -11.40 -6.76
N GLU A 4 -22.97 -12.22 -7.33
CA GLU A 4 -22.58 -13.18 -8.38
C GLU A 4 -22.19 -12.45 -9.67
N TRP A 5 -22.96 -11.45 -10.08
CA TRP A 5 -22.64 -10.59 -11.21
C TRP A 5 -21.29 -9.88 -11.01
N LYS A 6 -21.04 -9.34 -9.81
CA LYS A 6 -19.78 -8.68 -9.50
C LYS A 6 -18.58 -9.63 -9.60
N LYS A 7 -18.69 -10.85 -9.06
CA LYS A 7 -17.66 -11.89 -9.16
C LYS A 7 -17.40 -12.28 -10.61
N TRP A 8 -18.46 -12.53 -11.36
CA TRP A 8 -18.37 -12.87 -12.78
C TRP A 8 -17.71 -11.74 -13.58
N TRP A 9 -18.12 -10.48 -13.34
CA TRP A 9 -17.57 -9.34 -14.04
C TRP A 9 -16.07 -9.12 -13.73
N GLU A 10 -15.64 -9.29 -12.50
CA GLU A 10 -14.21 -9.20 -12.16
C GLU A 10 -13.40 -10.35 -12.80
N ALA A 11 -13.95 -11.54 -12.91
CA ALA A 11 -13.34 -12.66 -13.64
C ALA A 11 -13.27 -12.36 -15.15
N ALA A 12 -14.35 -11.92 -15.76
CA ALA A 12 -14.41 -11.55 -17.17
C ALA A 12 -13.40 -10.44 -17.52
N LYS A 13 -13.32 -9.39 -16.70
CA LYS A 13 -12.32 -8.33 -16.88
C LYS A 13 -10.89 -8.85 -16.82
N ARG A 14 -10.62 -9.83 -15.97
CA ARG A 14 -9.29 -10.44 -15.85
C ARG A 14 -8.92 -11.16 -17.15
N GLU A 15 -9.83 -11.93 -17.71
CA GLU A 15 -9.60 -12.61 -18.99
C GLU A 15 -9.47 -11.63 -20.15
N LEU A 16 -10.34 -10.62 -20.23
CA LEU A 16 -10.24 -9.55 -21.23
C LEU A 16 -8.89 -8.79 -21.15
N LYS A 17 -8.35 -8.61 -19.94
CA LYS A 17 -7.03 -7.98 -19.76
C LYS A 17 -5.89 -8.86 -20.28
N LYS A 18 -6.03 -10.18 -20.29
CA LYS A 18 -5.03 -11.09 -20.83
C LYS A 18 -5.07 -11.14 -22.36
N ASP A 19 -6.24 -10.95 -22.95
CA ASP A 19 -6.41 -10.91 -24.39
C ASP A 19 -5.84 -9.61 -24.98
N GLY A 20 -4.84 -9.71 -25.82
CA GLY A 20 -4.12 -8.59 -26.41
C GLY A 20 -4.96 -7.69 -27.33
N HIS A 21 -6.19 -8.07 -27.66
CA HIS A 21 -7.12 -7.27 -28.47
C HIS A 21 -8.01 -6.36 -27.63
N PHE A 22 -8.06 -6.50 -26.30
CA PHE A 22 -8.94 -5.68 -25.47
C PHE A 22 -8.14 -4.74 -24.56
N GLN A 23 -8.44 -3.46 -24.66
CA GLN A 23 -7.98 -2.45 -23.72
C GLN A 23 -9.04 -2.24 -22.65
N VAL A 24 -8.79 -2.72 -21.42
CA VAL A 24 -9.68 -2.60 -20.28
C VAL A 24 -9.21 -1.45 -19.40
N PRO A 25 -9.92 -0.32 -19.34
CA PRO A 25 -9.46 0.85 -18.61
C PRO A 25 -9.49 0.67 -17.09
N LEU A 26 -8.68 1.46 -16.37
CA LEU A 26 -8.67 1.50 -14.90
C LEU A 26 -9.96 2.14 -14.33
N LYS A 27 -10.48 3.17 -15.01
CA LYS A 27 -11.71 3.85 -14.61
C LYS A 27 -12.92 3.04 -15.06
N LYS A 28 -13.88 2.84 -14.17
CA LYS A 28 -15.12 2.08 -14.44
C LYS A 28 -16.03 2.75 -15.45
N THR A 29 -15.88 4.05 -15.66
CA THR A 29 -16.68 4.87 -16.59
C THR A 29 -16.16 4.82 -18.02
N ASP A 30 -14.93 4.40 -18.23
CA ASP A 30 -14.33 4.40 -19.56
C ASP A 30 -14.67 3.09 -20.28
N PRO A 31 -14.91 3.12 -21.60
CA PRO A 31 -15.31 1.95 -22.37
C PRO A 31 -14.15 0.96 -22.53
N ILE A 32 -14.47 -0.33 -22.64
CA ILE A 32 -13.53 -1.34 -23.11
C ILE A 32 -13.38 -1.16 -24.65
N ILE A 33 -12.15 -1.08 -25.11
CA ILE A 33 -11.83 -0.85 -26.53
C ILE A 33 -11.29 -2.13 -27.14
N TYR A 34 -11.86 -2.55 -28.26
CA TYR A 34 -11.29 -3.60 -29.10
C TYR A 34 -10.24 -3.02 -30.05
N GLN A 35 -9.08 -3.65 -30.11
CA GLN A 35 -7.96 -3.28 -30.95
C GLN A 35 -7.74 -4.37 -32.00
N ALA A 36 -7.61 -3.96 -33.27
CA ALA A 36 -7.40 -4.90 -34.37
C ALA A 36 -6.02 -5.60 -34.33
N LYS A 37 -5.04 -4.97 -33.67
CA LYS A 37 -3.70 -5.53 -33.46
C LYS A 37 -3.54 -5.97 -32.00
N GLU A 38 -3.07 -7.19 -31.82
CA GLU A 38 -2.72 -7.69 -30.49
C GLU A 38 -1.56 -6.88 -29.89
N VAL A 39 -1.73 -6.42 -28.65
CA VAL A 39 -0.69 -5.74 -27.88
C VAL A 39 -0.42 -6.55 -26.62
N ALA A 40 0.83 -6.88 -26.38
CA ALA A 40 1.21 -7.66 -25.21
C ALA A 40 0.74 -6.99 -23.91
N LEU A 41 0.28 -7.80 -22.95
CA LEU A 41 -0.20 -7.31 -21.65
C LEU A 41 0.84 -6.40 -20.95
N GLN A 42 2.10 -6.80 -21.01
CA GLN A 42 3.22 -6.04 -20.45
C GLN A 42 3.31 -4.62 -21.05
N ASP A 43 3.24 -4.50 -22.37
CA ASP A 43 3.37 -3.20 -23.04
C ASP A 43 2.21 -2.28 -22.66
N ARG A 44 0.99 -2.81 -22.60
CA ARG A 44 -0.19 -2.05 -22.15
C ARG A 44 -0.07 -1.54 -20.74
N LEU A 45 0.35 -2.41 -19.79
CA LEU A 45 0.51 -2.03 -18.39
C LEU A 45 1.64 -1.00 -18.20
N LEU A 46 2.73 -1.10 -18.97
CA LEU A 46 3.79 -0.11 -18.96
C LEU A 46 3.35 1.22 -19.57
N GLU A 47 2.58 1.21 -20.66
CA GLU A 47 2.01 2.42 -21.24
C GLU A 47 1.04 3.11 -20.26
N GLU A 48 0.16 2.35 -19.59
CA GLU A 48 -0.72 2.88 -18.55
C GLU A 48 0.09 3.51 -17.42
N PHE A 49 1.17 2.85 -16.96
CA PHE A 49 2.04 3.38 -15.92
C PHE A 49 2.76 4.67 -16.34
N ARG A 50 3.22 4.76 -17.60
CA ARG A 50 3.86 5.97 -18.15
C ARG A 50 2.88 7.13 -18.34
N ALA A 51 1.64 6.82 -18.73
CA ALA A 51 0.62 7.82 -19.02
C ALA A 51 0.06 8.51 -17.78
N VAL A 52 0.03 7.84 -16.63
CA VAL A 52 -0.52 8.40 -15.40
C VAL A 52 0.43 9.42 -14.77
N LYS A 53 -0.16 10.49 -14.19
CA LYS A 53 0.58 11.56 -13.52
C LYS A 53 0.34 11.51 -12.02
N GLY A 54 1.41 11.78 -11.27
CA GLY A 54 1.38 11.87 -9.82
C GLY A 54 1.55 10.51 -9.13
N LEU A 55 2.16 10.56 -7.94
CA LEU A 55 2.63 9.37 -7.22
C LEU A 55 1.50 8.38 -6.90
N LYS A 56 0.32 8.85 -6.45
CA LYS A 56 -0.82 7.97 -6.15
C LYS A 56 -1.30 7.17 -7.37
N ALA A 57 -1.40 7.81 -8.53
CA ALA A 57 -1.82 7.14 -9.76
C ALA A 57 -0.77 6.12 -10.22
N ARG A 58 0.51 6.45 -10.09
CA ARG A 58 1.61 5.51 -10.37
C ARG A 58 1.63 4.31 -9.44
N ILE A 59 1.32 4.48 -8.14
CA ILE A 59 1.17 3.37 -7.20
C ILE A 59 0.07 2.42 -7.66
N VAL A 60 -1.07 2.94 -8.11
CA VAL A 60 -2.19 2.13 -8.60
C VAL A 60 -1.78 1.35 -9.86
N ALA A 61 -1.17 2.02 -10.84
CA ALA A 61 -0.71 1.37 -12.08
C ALA A 61 0.38 0.31 -11.80
N ALA A 62 1.33 0.60 -10.91
CA ALA A 62 2.33 -0.35 -10.45
C ALA A 62 1.69 -1.57 -9.73
N GLY A 63 0.63 -1.34 -8.96
CA GLY A 63 -0.16 -2.40 -8.32
C GLY A 63 -0.86 -3.32 -9.33
N GLU A 64 -1.33 -2.80 -10.44
CA GLU A 64 -1.90 -3.62 -11.52
C GLU A 64 -0.83 -4.49 -12.19
N LEU A 65 0.37 -3.95 -12.43
CA LEU A 65 1.49 -4.73 -12.95
C LEU A 65 1.90 -5.84 -11.97
N HIS A 66 2.00 -5.53 -10.68
CA HIS A 66 2.29 -6.52 -9.64
C HIS A 66 1.28 -7.67 -9.63
N LYS A 67 -0.02 -7.38 -9.72
CA LYS A 67 -1.09 -8.39 -9.75
C LYS A 67 -1.01 -9.31 -10.97
N ASN A 68 -0.52 -8.81 -12.10
CA ASN A 68 -0.40 -9.55 -13.35
C ASN A 68 1.02 -10.06 -13.61
N ALA A 69 1.92 -10.00 -12.63
CA ALA A 69 3.34 -10.31 -12.81
C ALA A 69 3.62 -11.73 -13.33
N ALA A 70 2.74 -12.68 -13.03
CA ALA A 70 2.85 -14.06 -13.52
C ALA A 70 2.57 -14.18 -15.04
N ASP A 71 1.80 -13.25 -15.61
CA ASP A 71 1.38 -13.26 -17.01
C ASP A 71 2.27 -12.35 -17.90
N LEU A 72 3.33 -11.75 -17.34
CA LEU A 72 4.25 -10.88 -18.08
C LEU A 72 5.35 -11.69 -18.79
N GLY A 73 5.64 -11.32 -20.02
CA GLY A 73 6.69 -11.97 -20.82
C GLY A 73 8.10 -11.72 -20.28
N ASP A 74 8.43 -10.46 -19.97
CA ASP A 74 9.69 -10.05 -19.32
C ASP A 74 9.40 -9.21 -18.08
N LYS A 75 9.04 -9.91 -17.00
CA LYS A 75 8.73 -9.27 -15.71
C LYS A 75 9.91 -8.50 -15.11
N GLN A 76 11.16 -8.92 -15.39
CA GLN A 76 12.34 -8.23 -14.85
C GLN A 76 12.54 -6.87 -15.51
N SER A 77 12.42 -6.79 -16.83
CA SER A 77 12.53 -5.52 -17.57
C SER A 77 11.44 -4.54 -17.13
N ALA A 78 10.19 -5.00 -17.08
CA ALA A 78 9.07 -4.18 -16.64
C ALA A 78 9.26 -3.69 -15.19
N ALA A 79 9.69 -4.58 -14.28
CA ALA A 79 9.95 -4.24 -12.89
C ALA A 79 11.05 -3.18 -12.74
N ARG A 80 12.16 -3.30 -13.49
CA ARG A 80 13.27 -2.32 -13.45
C ARG A 80 12.81 -0.92 -13.84
N GLU A 81 12.01 -0.82 -14.90
CA GLU A 81 11.47 0.46 -15.34
C GLU A 81 10.60 1.11 -14.25
N ILE A 82 9.65 0.34 -13.67
CA ILE A 82 8.76 0.84 -12.63
C ILE A 82 9.52 1.20 -11.37
N ILE A 83 10.46 0.36 -10.91
CA ILE A 83 11.29 0.62 -9.72
C ILE A 83 12.07 1.92 -9.91
N THR A 84 12.69 2.12 -11.07
CA THR A 84 13.44 3.34 -11.37
C THR A 84 12.54 4.58 -11.29
N ALA A 85 11.37 4.53 -11.91
CA ALA A 85 10.43 5.65 -11.89
C ALA A 85 9.88 5.91 -10.47
N LEU A 86 9.55 4.86 -9.71
CA LEU A 86 9.08 5.00 -8.32
C LEU A 86 10.18 5.57 -7.42
N ASN A 87 11.44 5.19 -7.58
CA ASN A 87 12.54 5.74 -6.79
C ASN A 87 12.69 7.27 -6.96
N VAL A 88 12.52 7.79 -8.17
CA VAL A 88 12.51 9.24 -8.43
C VAL A 88 11.35 9.93 -7.71
N GLU A 89 10.16 9.37 -7.82
CA GLU A 89 8.96 9.92 -7.18
C GLU A 89 9.04 9.85 -5.64
N ILE A 90 9.54 8.74 -5.08
CA ILE A 90 9.75 8.59 -3.64
C ILE A 90 10.72 9.66 -3.13
N ALA A 91 11.86 9.85 -3.80
CA ALA A 91 12.85 10.85 -3.43
C ALA A 91 12.25 12.25 -3.44
N THR A 92 11.40 12.56 -4.43
CA THR A 92 10.76 13.87 -4.58
C THR A 92 9.70 14.12 -3.50
N HIS A 93 8.91 13.10 -3.14
CA HIS A 93 7.72 13.27 -2.31
C HIS A 93 7.88 12.84 -0.85
N GLN A 94 8.98 12.20 -0.47
CA GLN A 94 9.17 11.63 0.88
C GLN A 94 8.94 12.62 2.03
N ARG A 95 9.23 13.91 1.83
CA ARG A 95 9.06 14.95 2.86
C ARG A 95 7.69 15.60 2.85
N THR A 96 7.11 15.76 1.68
CA THR A 96 5.83 16.48 1.50
C THR A 96 4.62 15.55 1.61
N GLN A 97 4.78 14.28 1.25
CA GLN A 97 3.73 13.25 1.23
C GLN A 97 4.26 11.92 1.80
N PRO A 98 4.72 11.87 3.06
CA PRO A 98 5.42 10.70 3.62
C PRO A 98 4.58 9.42 3.60
N ALA A 99 3.26 9.50 3.82
CA ALA A 99 2.38 8.33 3.74
C ALA A 99 2.32 7.74 2.33
N VAL A 100 2.21 8.58 1.30
CA VAL A 100 2.18 8.15 -0.11
C VAL A 100 3.54 7.63 -0.55
N ALA A 101 4.64 8.26 -0.09
CA ALA A 101 5.99 7.78 -0.35
C ALA A 101 6.24 6.41 0.29
N LEU A 102 5.77 6.19 1.52
CA LEU A 102 5.84 4.88 2.17
C LEU A 102 5.02 3.83 1.42
N GLU A 103 3.84 4.18 0.93
CA GLU A 103 3.04 3.29 0.10
C GLU A 103 3.76 2.92 -1.21
N ALA A 104 4.44 3.88 -1.83
CA ALA A 104 5.26 3.65 -3.03
C ALA A 104 6.45 2.73 -2.75
N ILE A 105 7.11 2.88 -1.59
CA ILE A 105 8.16 1.96 -1.15
C ILE A 105 7.61 0.55 -1.04
N PHE A 106 6.44 0.35 -0.44
CA PHE A 106 5.84 -0.97 -0.30
C PHE A 106 5.56 -1.63 -1.64
N ILE A 107 4.93 -0.93 -2.59
CA ILE A 107 4.62 -1.52 -3.90
C ILE A 107 5.89 -1.75 -4.73
N ARG A 108 6.89 -0.87 -4.64
CA ARG A 108 8.21 -1.06 -5.27
C ARG A 108 8.85 -2.36 -4.79
N ASP A 109 8.87 -2.59 -3.48
CA ASP A 109 9.49 -3.76 -2.87
C ASP A 109 8.73 -5.05 -3.18
N ASP A 110 7.40 -4.99 -3.31
CA ASP A 110 6.57 -6.11 -3.77
C ASP A 110 6.91 -6.49 -5.22
N ILE A 111 7.00 -5.49 -6.11
CA ILE A 111 7.39 -5.69 -7.51
C ILE A 111 8.80 -6.27 -7.61
N ARG A 112 9.75 -5.75 -6.83
CA ARG A 112 11.12 -6.27 -6.74
C ARG A 112 11.13 -7.74 -6.37
N THR A 113 10.40 -8.11 -5.34
CA THR A 113 10.31 -9.48 -4.83
C THR A 113 9.76 -10.43 -5.89
N VAL A 114 8.67 -10.08 -6.54
CA VAL A 114 8.05 -10.91 -7.59
C VAL A 114 8.95 -11.05 -8.82
N ALA A 115 9.71 -10.01 -9.15
CA ALA A 115 10.65 -10.04 -10.26
C ALA A 115 12.00 -10.72 -9.93
N GLY A 116 12.27 -11.02 -8.65
CA GLY A 116 13.54 -11.59 -8.21
C GLY A 116 14.73 -10.64 -8.39
N LEU A 117 14.49 -9.33 -8.22
CA LEU A 117 15.53 -8.31 -8.36
C LEU A 117 16.13 -7.96 -7.00
N PRO A 118 17.45 -7.69 -6.92
CA PRO A 118 18.08 -7.19 -5.70
C PRO A 118 17.69 -5.74 -5.43
N ALA A 119 17.86 -5.31 -4.18
CA ALA A 119 17.79 -3.90 -3.82
C ALA A 119 18.97 -3.14 -4.47
N THR A 120 18.73 -1.90 -4.85
CA THR A 120 19.77 -1.01 -5.39
C THR A 120 20.40 -0.22 -4.26
N GLU A 121 21.71 -0.09 -4.28
CA GLU A 121 22.42 0.71 -3.29
C GLU A 121 21.95 2.18 -3.32
N GLY A 122 21.76 2.76 -2.13
CA GLY A 122 21.30 4.15 -1.99
C GLY A 122 19.81 4.38 -2.18
N GLU A 123 19.00 3.34 -2.40
CA GLU A 123 17.54 3.48 -2.42
C GLU A 123 16.98 3.90 -1.06
N LEU A 124 16.00 4.80 -1.09
CA LEU A 124 15.26 5.16 0.11
C LEU A 124 14.40 3.97 0.58
N THR A 125 14.56 3.63 1.85
CA THR A 125 13.77 2.60 2.52
C THR A 125 12.67 3.21 3.39
N ASP A 126 11.79 2.38 3.91
CA ASP A 126 10.79 2.78 4.91
C ASP A 126 11.42 3.41 6.16
N ALA A 127 12.62 2.96 6.56
CA ALA A 127 13.38 3.56 7.65
C ALA A 127 13.70 5.05 7.40
N ALA A 128 13.93 5.44 6.16
CA ALA A 128 14.15 6.85 5.80
C ALA A 128 12.90 7.72 6.05
N ILE A 129 11.70 7.17 5.86
CA ILE A 129 10.44 7.85 6.20
C ILE A 129 10.31 8.00 7.73
N TRP A 130 10.56 6.92 8.47
CA TRP A 130 10.45 6.92 9.93
C TRP A 130 11.56 7.67 10.67
N SER A 131 12.64 8.03 9.98
CA SER A 131 13.69 8.91 10.53
C SER A 131 13.30 10.39 10.51
N GLN A 132 12.28 10.76 9.75
CA GLN A 132 11.74 12.11 9.69
C GLN A 132 10.83 12.39 10.90
N ASP A 133 10.51 13.67 11.12
CA ASP A 133 9.52 14.07 12.14
C ASP A 133 8.09 13.85 11.63
N VAL A 134 7.72 12.59 11.49
CA VAL A 134 6.38 12.16 11.05
C VAL A 134 5.63 11.48 12.19
N LYS A 135 4.33 11.77 12.29
CA LYS A 135 3.46 11.15 13.30
C LYS A 135 2.86 9.87 12.75
N LEU A 136 3.01 8.77 13.48
CA LEU A 136 2.45 7.46 13.11
C LEU A 136 0.94 7.54 12.83
N ALA A 137 0.18 8.28 13.66
CA ALA A 137 -1.25 8.50 13.47
C ALA A 137 -1.58 9.09 12.09
N GLN A 138 -0.84 10.11 11.67
CA GLN A 138 -1.08 10.76 10.36
C GLN A 138 -0.78 9.82 9.18
N ILE A 139 0.29 9.05 9.29
CA ILE A 139 0.65 8.06 8.27
C ILE A 139 -0.46 7.01 8.15
N LEU A 140 -0.92 6.46 9.27
CA LEU A 140 -1.95 5.41 9.29
C LEU A 140 -3.30 5.91 8.74
N GLU A 141 -3.73 7.12 9.10
CA GLU A 141 -5.00 7.69 8.59
C GLU A 141 -4.99 7.92 7.06
N LEU A 142 -3.83 8.21 6.49
CA LEU A 142 -3.67 8.43 5.06
C LEU A 142 -3.39 7.13 4.28
N MET A 143 -2.99 6.06 4.99
CA MET A 143 -2.63 4.78 4.39
C MET A 143 -3.89 3.95 4.07
N PRO A 144 -3.95 3.26 2.92
CA PRO A 144 -5.02 2.30 2.66
C PRO A 144 -5.10 1.21 3.74
N ALA A 145 -6.32 0.86 4.16
CA ALA A 145 -6.55 -0.08 5.25
C ALA A 145 -5.82 -1.43 5.09
N ALA A 146 -5.76 -1.95 3.88
CA ALA A 146 -5.04 -3.20 3.59
C ALA A 146 -3.53 -3.14 3.88
N LYS A 147 -2.98 -1.94 4.09
CA LYS A 147 -1.56 -1.72 4.35
C LYS A 147 -1.27 -1.27 5.80
N HIS A 148 -2.30 -1.09 6.65
CA HIS A 148 -2.11 -0.65 8.04
C HIS A 148 -1.18 -1.59 8.79
N ARG A 149 -1.38 -2.90 8.70
CA ARG A 149 -0.53 -3.88 9.37
C ARG A 149 0.93 -3.76 8.92
N ARG A 150 1.19 -3.73 7.63
CA ARG A 150 2.54 -3.57 7.09
C ARG A 150 3.18 -2.25 7.52
N THR A 151 2.40 -1.18 7.60
CA THR A 151 2.85 0.12 8.09
C THR A 151 3.29 0.05 9.56
N LEU A 152 2.51 -0.61 10.40
CA LEU A 152 2.83 -0.83 11.81
C LEU A 152 4.07 -1.72 11.99
N ASP A 153 4.20 -2.79 11.21
CA ASP A 153 5.36 -3.68 11.26
C ASP A 153 6.65 -2.96 10.82
N SER A 154 6.57 -2.14 9.76
CA SER A 154 7.66 -1.27 9.31
C SER A 154 8.08 -0.26 10.38
N PHE A 155 7.10 0.40 11.01
CA PHE A 155 7.37 1.32 12.11
C PHE A 155 8.04 0.62 13.30
N LYS A 156 7.51 -0.54 13.71
CA LYS A 156 8.07 -1.35 14.79
C LYS A 156 9.52 -1.74 14.53
N ALA A 157 9.82 -2.21 13.31
CA ALA A 157 11.16 -2.60 12.92
C ALA A 157 12.17 -1.43 13.01
N THR A 158 11.72 -0.22 12.68
CA THR A 158 12.57 0.98 12.71
C THR A 158 12.73 1.59 14.11
N LYS A 159 11.76 1.40 15.00
CA LYS A 159 11.74 1.97 16.36
C LYS A 159 11.56 0.89 17.44
N PRO A 160 12.41 -0.15 17.50
CA PRO A 160 12.18 -1.35 18.30
C PRO A 160 11.96 -1.08 19.80
N GLU A 161 12.66 -0.08 20.35
CA GLU A 161 12.54 0.26 21.78
C GLU A 161 11.31 1.12 22.12
N ARG A 162 10.87 1.93 21.17
CA ARG A 162 9.87 2.97 21.44
C ARG A 162 8.51 2.71 20.84
N TRP A 163 8.38 1.73 19.94
CA TRP A 163 7.14 1.48 19.22
C TRP A 163 5.92 1.24 20.13
N PRO A 164 6.02 0.52 21.28
CA PRO A 164 4.83 0.26 22.10
C PRO A 164 4.25 1.54 22.69
N GLU A 165 5.13 2.43 23.17
CA GLU A 165 4.72 3.72 23.73
C GLU A 165 4.09 4.61 22.65
N ILE A 166 4.68 4.68 21.45
CA ILE A 166 4.17 5.51 20.36
C ILE A 166 2.84 4.96 19.84
N VAL A 167 2.71 3.64 19.68
CA VAL A 167 1.44 3.00 19.31
C VAL A 167 0.37 3.25 20.36
N ARG A 168 0.69 3.14 21.66
CA ARG A 168 -0.21 3.51 22.74
C ARG A 168 -0.73 4.94 22.61
N ASN A 169 0.18 5.89 22.37
CA ASN A 169 -0.18 7.30 22.24
C ASN A 169 -0.97 7.59 20.95
N THR A 170 -0.88 6.69 19.98
CA THR A 170 -1.62 6.78 18.70
C THR A 170 -3.10 6.40 18.87
N LEU A 171 -3.45 5.52 19.82
CA LEU A 171 -4.81 4.98 20.01
C LEU A 171 -5.90 6.05 20.15
N ASN A 172 -5.61 7.18 20.78
CA ASN A 172 -6.57 8.28 20.98
C ASN A 172 -6.60 9.31 19.83
N ALA A 173 -5.67 9.19 18.87
CA ALA A 173 -5.49 10.18 17.81
C ALA A 173 -5.92 9.66 16.42
N VAL A 174 -6.52 8.47 16.37
CA VAL A 174 -6.85 7.78 15.13
C VAL A 174 -8.30 7.33 15.09
N SER A 175 -8.80 7.06 13.87
CA SER A 175 -10.12 6.50 13.64
C SER A 175 -10.26 5.09 14.26
N ALA A 176 -11.50 4.68 14.53
CA ALA A 176 -11.83 3.38 15.13
C ALA A 176 -11.16 2.19 14.43
N ARG A 177 -11.11 2.22 13.09
CA ARG A 177 -10.46 1.18 12.29
C ARG A 177 -8.96 1.09 12.59
N VAL A 178 -8.25 2.21 12.56
CA VAL A 178 -6.80 2.27 12.84
C VAL A 178 -6.52 1.92 14.28
N CYS A 179 -7.38 2.38 15.21
CA CYS A 179 -7.31 2.03 16.63
C CYS A 179 -7.32 0.51 16.85
N ARG A 180 -8.21 -0.21 16.15
CA ARG A 180 -8.27 -1.68 16.21
C ARG A 180 -6.96 -2.33 15.75
N GLU A 181 -6.39 -1.88 14.64
CA GLU A 181 -5.12 -2.42 14.12
C GLU A 181 -3.96 -2.18 15.11
N CYS A 182 -3.91 -1.00 15.74
CA CYS A 182 -2.92 -0.68 16.77
C CYS A 182 -3.07 -1.58 18.00
N ALA A 183 -4.31 -1.79 18.48
CA ALA A 183 -4.61 -2.66 19.60
C ALA A 183 -4.24 -4.12 19.29
N GLN A 184 -4.59 -4.61 18.12
CA GLN A 184 -4.23 -5.97 17.68
C GLN A 184 -2.71 -6.17 17.64
N LEU A 185 -1.95 -5.19 17.16
CA LEU A 185 -0.48 -5.27 17.20
C LEU A 185 0.02 -5.42 18.63
N LEU A 186 -0.43 -4.58 19.57
CA LEU A 186 -0.02 -4.66 20.97
C LEU A 186 -0.34 -6.03 21.59
N ILE A 187 -1.51 -6.60 21.30
CA ILE A 187 -1.91 -7.92 21.78
C ILE A 187 -1.00 -9.01 21.20
N GLN A 188 -0.77 -9.01 19.90
CA GLN A 188 0.02 -10.03 19.20
C GLN A 188 1.50 -10.02 19.63
N GLU A 189 2.02 -8.84 19.98
CA GLU A 189 3.39 -8.67 20.48
C GLU A 189 3.50 -8.86 22.00
N GLY A 190 2.43 -9.34 22.66
CA GLY A 190 2.42 -9.58 24.11
C GLY A 190 2.45 -8.32 24.98
N ARG A 191 2.14 -7.15 24.39
CA ARG A 191 2.16 -5.84 25.09
C ARG A 191 0.79 -5.46 25.64
N ILE A 192 0.09 -6.42 26.23
CA ILE A 192 -1.24 -6.23 26.83
C ILE A 192 -1.18 -5.26 28.02
N ASP A 193 -0.07 -5.20 28.72
CA ASP A 193 0.21 -4.22 29.77
C ASP A 193 0.03 -2.79 29.26
N VAL A 194 0.65 -2.47 28.14
CA VAL A 194 0.60 -1.16 27.48
C VAL A 194 -0.83 -0.81 27.03
N LEU A 195 -1.55 -1.80 26.49
CA LEU A 195 -2.94 -1.62 26.09
C LEU A 195 -3.86 -1.37 27.28
N LYS A 196 -3.69 -2.11 28.39
CA LYS A 196 -4.46 -1.90 29.64
C LYS A 196 -4.25 -0.50 30.20
N GLU A 197 -3.01 -0.01 30.21
CA GLU A 197 -2.73 1.37 30.64
C GLU A 197 -3.43 2.41 29.74
N ALA A 198 -3.41 2.21 28.43
CA ALA A 198 -4.09 3.08 27.49
C ALA A 198 -5.60 3.10 27.76
N LEU A 199 -6.22 1.92 27.88
CA LEU A 199 -7.65 1.78 28.17
C LEU A 199 -8.05 2.44 29.50
N ALA A 200 -7.29 2.18 30.59
CA ALA A 200 -7.55 2.79 31.88
C ALA A 200 -7.53 4.33 31.79
N ARG A 201 -6.58 4.88 31.05
CA ARG A 201 -6.46 6.33 30.84
C ARG A 201 -7.62 6.88 30.01
N LEU A 202 -7.98 6.21 28.90
CA LEU A 202 -9.09 6.63 28.03
C LEU A 202 -10.45 6.56 28.73
N ILE A 203 -10.67 5.52 29.54
CA ILE A 203 -11.90 5.38 30.34
C ILE A 203 -11.97 6.51 31.37
N SER A 204 -10.88 6.79 32.11
CA SER A 204 -10.84 7.85 33.12
C SER A 204 -11.09 9.24 32.49
N GLN A 205 -10.75 9.43 31.25
CA GLN A 205 -10.97 10.67 30.52
C GLN A 205 -12.28 10.69 29.70
N HIS A 206 -13.14 9.66 29.82
CA HIS A 206 -14.35 9.46 29.00
C HIS A 206 -14.09 9.53 27.48
N GLN A 207 -12.92 9.12 27.04
CA GLN A 207 -12.47 9.16 25.64
C GLN A 207 -12.35 7.78 25.01
N ALA A 208 -12.74 6.71 25.71
CA ALA A 208 -12.67 5.35 25.16
C ALA A 208 -13.71 5.17 24.04
N SER A 209 -13.26 4.72 22.88
CA SER A 209 -14.17 4.31 21.80
C SER A 209 -14.72 2.91 22.07
N SER A 210 -15.93 2.63 21.56
CA SER A 210 -16.57 1.30 21.69
C SER A 210 -15.69 0.17 21.09
N GLU A 211 -14.91 0.49 20.05
CA GLU A 211 -14.04 -0.46 19.37
C GLU A 211 -12.83 -0.90 20.21
N LEU A 212 -12.45 -0.12 21.22
CA LEU A 212 -11.39 -0.49 22.15
C LEU A 212 -11.92 -1.35 23.31
N LEU A 213 -13.23 -1.35 23.55
CA LEU A 213 -13.86 -2.05 24.66
C LEU A 213 -14.41 -3.43 24.27
N LEU A 214 -14.47 -3.74 22.99
CA LEU A 214 -14.88 -5.04 22.43
C LEU A 214 -13.67 -5.92 22.11
#